data_1184478350e19ae787ef4b8b87912dd0
#
_entry.id   1184478350e19ae787ef4b8b87912dd0
#
_cell.length_a   1.000
_cell.length_b   1.000
_cell.length_c   1.000
_cell.angle_alpha   90.00
_cell.angle_beta   90.00
_cell.angle_gamma   90.00
#
_symmetry.space_group_name_H-M   'P 1'
#
loop_
_entity.id
_entity.type
_entity.pdbx_description
1 polymer ?
#
loop_
_entity_poly.entity_id
_entity_poly.type
_entity_poly.pdbx_seq_one_letter_code
_entity_poly.pdbx_strand_id
1 'polypeptide(L)'
;MKHLLYSLLGILLLAGCKEDKYNVIIPMSDIYLSAPQDGAIIDLNDLSIEKYSFSWEKPLENGAKLLIWTDRKFKEPVIIDAGKSTSVAISALTADQSFSQLGIKAGQEAVLYWTVKETGNITAAASEARTIRVKRMTSKLVQPEDLTKISL
;
A
#
# COMPACT_ATOMS: atom_id res chain seq x y z
N MET A 1 -34.37 63.77 -13.71
CA MET A 1 -34.59 62.53 -12.93
C MET A 1 -34.27 61.28 -13.77
N LYS A 2 -33.14 61.25 -14.45
CA LYS A 2 -32.77 60.07 -15.27
C LYS A 2 -31.39 59.50 -14.90
N HIS A 3 -30.75 59.98 -13.86
CA HIS A 3 -29.39 59.56 -13.50
C HIS A 3 -29.24 58.77 -12.21
N LEU A 4 -30.40 58.42 -11.55
CA LEU A 4 -30.38 57.70 -10.28
C LEU A 4 -30.57 56.17 -10.42
N LEU A 5 -30.78 55.67 -11.67
CA LEU A 5 -31.09 54.27 -11.91
C LEU A 5 -29.87 53.41 -12.27
N TYR A 6 -28.72 54.00 -12.50
CA TYR A 6 -27.50 53.26 -12.90
C TYR A 6 -26.52 52.99 -11.75
N SER A 7 -26.83 53.51 -10.55
CA SER A 7 -25.97 53.35 -9.38
C SER A 7 -26.29 52.11 -8.55
N LEU A 8 -27.35 51.35 -8.88
CA LEU A 8 -27.77 50.18 -8.10
C LEU A 8 -27.41 48.83 -8.72
N LEU A 9 -26.78 48.84 -9.89
CA LEU A 9 -26.44 47.59 -10.61
C LEU A 9 -24.98 47.19 -10.45
N GLY A 10 -24.21 47.88 -9.65
CA GLY A 10 -22.76 47.66 -9.48
C GLY A 10 -22.33 46.87 -8.26
N ILE A 11 -23.26 46.44 -7.36
CA ILE A 11 -22.89 45.88 -6.05
C ILE A 11 -23.14 44.35 -5.93
N LEU A 12 -23.49 43.68 -6.99
CA LEU A 12 -23.93 42.27 -6.90
C LEU A 12 -22.92 41.24 -7.45
N LEU A 13 -21.63 41.52 -7.56
CA LEU A 13 -20.63 40.59 -8.09
C LEU A 13 -19.44 40.38 -7.18
N LEU A 14 -19.57 40.47 -5.88
CA LEU A 14 -18.55 40.04 -4.92
C LEU A 14 -19.10 38.96 -3.96
N ALA A 15 -19.85 37.99 -4.49
CA ALA A 15 -20.00 36.71 -3.83
C ALA A 15 -18.71 35.94 -4.11
N GLY A 16 -17.62 36.32 -3.44
CA GLY A 16 -16.37 35.55 -3.43
C GLY A 16 -16.68 34.15 -2.91
N CYS A 17 -16.42 33.13 -3.72
CA CYS A 17 -16.31 31.77 -3.26
C CYS A 17 -15.30 31.78 -2.12
N LYS A 18 -15.74 31.63 -0.89
CA LYS A 18 -14.90 31.17 0.19
C LYS A 18 -14.56 29.72 -0.16
N GLU A 19 -13.36 29.52 -0.73
CA GLU A 19 -12.73 28.22 -0.67
C GLU A 19 -12.53 27.93 0.81
N ASP A 20 -13.41 27.12 1.37
CA ASP A 20 -13.16 26.46 2.63
C ASP A 20 -11.95 25.56 2.41
N LYS A 21 -10.75 26.14 2.64
CA LYS A 21 -9.55 25.36 2.80
C LYS A 21 -9.74 24.55 4.08
N TYR A 22 -10.36 23.38 3.93
CA TYR A 22 -10.25 22.36 4.94
C TYR A 22 -8.75 22.04 5.06
N ASN A 23 -8.11 22.68 6.02
CA ASN A 23 -6.83 22.21 6.52
C ASN A 23 -7.13 20.89 7.22
N VAL A 24 -7.23 19.82 6.44
CA VAL A 24 -7.15 18.47 6.97
C VAL A 24 -5.74 18.35 7.51
N ILE A 25 -5.58 18.60 8.80
CA ILE A 25 -4.38 18.23 9.53
C ILE A 25 -4.40 16.70 9.53
N ILE A 26 -3.80 16.12 8.52
CA ILE A 26 -3.47 14.69 8.53
C ILE A 26 -2.42 14.59 9.61
N PRO A 27 -2.68 13.94 10.76
CA PRO A 27 -1.65 13.74 11.75
C PRO A 27 -0.51 13.02 11.05
N MET A 28 0.64 13.68 10.91
CA MET A 28 1.82 13.06 10.32
C MET A 28 2.20 11.91 11.24
N SER A 29 2.05 10.70 10.73
CA SER A 29 2.51 9.52 11.43
C SER A 29 4.03 9.56 11.51
N ASP A 30 4.58 9.29 12.69
CA ASP A 30 6.03 9.15 12.90
C ASP A 30 6.58 7.81 12.39
N ILE A 31 5.81 7.05 11.63
CA ILE A 31 6.22 5.78 11.07
C ILE A 31 6.82 6.02 9.68
N TYR A 32 8.13 5.87 9.57
CA TYR A 32 8.85 6.01 8.32
C TYR A 32 9.24 4.64 7.76
N LEU A 33 8.94 4.41 6.48
CA LEU A 33 9.29 3.17 5.79
C LEU A 33 10.79 3.16 5.46
N SER A 34 11.46 2.03 5.64
CA SER A 34 12.90 1.87 5.34
C SER A 34 13.14 1.08 4.07
N ALA A 35 12.64 -0.15 3.98
CA ALA A 35 12.80 -1.01 2.80
C ALA A 35 11.53 -1.84 2.58
N PRO A 36 11.24 -2.22 1.32
CA PRO A 36 11.93 -1.84 0.09
C PRO A 36 11.77 -0.35 -0.27
N GLN A 37 12.67 0.16 -1.11
CA GLN A 37 12.55 1.54 -1.62
C GLN A 37 11.35 1.67 -2.55
N ASP A 38 10.86 2.90 -2.72
CA ASP A 38 9.78 3.17 -3.67
C ASP A 38 10.17 2.73 -5.08
N GLY A 39 9.29 2.01 -5.77
CA GLY A 39 9.54 1.44 -7.09
C GLY A 39 10.46 0.22 -7.13
N ALA A 40 10.85 -0.35 -6.00
CA ALA A 40 11.67 -1.56 -5.95
C ALA A 40 11.05 -2.73 -6.74
N ILE A 41 11.90 -3.58 -7.30
CA ILE A 41 11.48 -4.75 -8.09
C ILE A 41 11.57 -6.00 -7.22
N ILE A 42 10.49 -6.79 -7.21
CA ILE A 42 10.38 -8.11 -6.59
C ILE A 42 10.06 -9.12 -7.69
N ASP A 43 11.06 -9.87 -8.14
CA ASP A 43 10.87 -10.98 -9.09
C ASP A 43 10.87 -12.31 -8.32
N LEU A 44 9.69 -12.94 -8.23
CA LEU A 44 9.56 -14.23 -7.55
C LEU A 44 10.17 -15.41 -8.33
N ASN A 45 10.66 -15.19 -9.55
CA ASN A 45 11.38 -16.20 -10.32
C ASN A 45 12.88 -16.19 -10.04
N ASP A 46 13.38 -15.21 -9.26
CA ASP A 46 14.77 -15.19 -8.80
C ASP A 46 14.93 -16.13 -7.61
N LEU A 47 15.38 -17.35 -7.91
CA LEU A 47 15.58 -18.40 -6.91
C LEU A 47 16.74 -18.14 -5.94
N SER A 48 17.54 -17.11 -6.18
CA SER A 48 18.61 -16.70 -5.25
C SER A 48 18.05 -15.94 -4.03
N ILE A 49 16.82 -15.45 -4.12
CA ILE A 49 16.16 -14.68 -3.07
C ILE A 49 15.13 -15.56 -2.37
N GLU A 50 15.45 -16.01 -1.17
CA GLU A 50 14.55 -16.85 -0.37
C GLU A 50 13.44 -16.05 0.32
N LYS A 51 13.74 -14.81 0.72
CA LYS A 51 12.83 -13.95 1.51
C LYS A 51 12.91 -12.50 1.05
N TYR A 52 11.77 -11.83 1.07
CA TYR A 52 11.61 -10.41 0.80
C TYR A 52 11.29 -9.70 2.10
N SER A 53 12.10 -8.70 2.47
CA SER A 53 11.97 -7.98 3.73
C SER A 53 11.34 -6.63 3.54
N PHE A 54 10.37 -6.32 4.41
CA PHE A 54 9.76 -5.01 4.55
C PHE A 54 10.15 -4.46 5.92
N SER A 55 10.58 -3.22 6.00
CA SER A 55 11.08 -2.64 7.24
C SER A 55 10.70 -1.17 7.40
N TRP A 56 10.71 -0.70 8.63
CA TRP A 56 10.43 0.66 9.07
C TRP A 56 11.31 1.05 10.26
N GLU A 57 11.39 2.37 10.57
CA GLU A 57 12.44 2.89 11.44
C GLU A 57 12.29 2.52 12.92
N LYS A 58 11.06 2.41 13.44
CA LYS A 58 10.85 2.19 14.86
C LYS A 58 9.76 1.15 15.13
N PRO A 59 9.88 0.38 16.24
CA PRO A 59 8.83 -0.54 16.64
C PRO A 59 7.54 0.23 17.02
N LEU A 60 6.39 -0.40 16.78
CA LEU A 60 5.09 0.14 17.12
C LEU A 60 4.62 -0.51 18.45
N GLU A 61 4.07 0.31 19.34
CA GLU A 61 3.74 -0.09 20.70
C GLU A 61 2.75 -1.27 20.73
N ASN A 62 1.73 -1.23 19.90
CA ASN A 62 0.71 -2.26 19.80
C ASN A 62 0.99 -3.30 18.70
N GLY A 63 2.21 -3.29 18.14
CA GLY A 63 2.58 -4.14 17.01
C GLY A 63 2.24 -3.53 15.67
N ALA A 64 2.79 -4.11 14.61
CA ALA A 64 2.71 -3.64 13.24
C ALA A 64 2.00 -4.63 12.33
N LYS A 65 1.28 -4.12 11.36
CA LYS A 65 0.71 -4.87 10.25
C LYS A 65 1.25 -4.29 8.95
N LEU A 66 1.86 -5.14 8.12
CA LEU A 66 2.20 -4.82 6.74
C LEU A 66 0.94 -4.97 5.89
N LEU A 67 0.63 -3.96 5.10
CA LEU A 67 -0.49 -3.93 4.17
C LEU A 67 0.03 -3.82 2.75
N ILE A 68 -0.48 -4.66 1.85
CA ILE A 68 -0.12 -4.68 0.43
C ILE A 68 -1.41 -4.68 -0.38
N TRP A 69 -1.51 -3.82 -1.42
CA TRP A 69 -2.72 -3.73 -2.26
C TRP A 69 -2.39 -3.28 -3.69
N THR A 70 -3.38 -3.39 -4.60
CA THR A 70 -3.20 -3.19 -6.05
C THR A 70 -3.58 -1.81 -6.55
N ASP A 71 -4.43 -1.07 -5.87
CA ASP A 71 -4.98 0.18 -6.36
C ASP A 71 -4.89 1.33 -5.35
N ARG A 72 -5.00 2.56 -5.86
CA ARG A 72 -4.96 3.75 -5.00
C ARG A 72 -6.15 3.87 -4.03
N LYS A 73 -7.19 3.05 -4.20
CA LYS A 73 -8.41 3.09 -3.37
C LYS A 73 -8.29 2.27 -2.10
N PHE A 74 -7.18 1.58 -1.92
CA PHE A 74 -6.90 0.79 -0.72
C PHE A 74 -8.00 -0.25 -0.40
N LYS A 75 -8.51 -0.89 -1.43
CA LYS A 75 -9.50 -1.95 -1.26
C LYS A 75 -8.82 -3.28 -1.02
N GLU A 76 -9.33 -4.01 -0.02
CA GLU A 76 -8.97 -5.40 0.27
C GLU A 76 -7.46 -5.67 0.27
N PRO A 77 -6.67 -4.99 1.12
CA PRO A 77 -5.25 -5.26 1.21
C PRO A 77 -4.98 -6.66 1.75
N VAL A 78 -3.90 -7.28 1.30
CA VAL A 78 -3.31 -8.39 2.04
C VAL A 78 -2.67 -7.82 3.30
N ILE A 79 -2.93 -8.44 4.44
CA ILE A 79 -2.45 -8.01 5.75
C ILE A 79 -1.54 -9.09 6.32
N ILE A 80 -0.31 -8.71 6.66
CA ILE A 80 0.67 -9.60 7.28
C ILE A 80 1.03 -9.03 8.65
N ASP A 81 0.84 -9.83 9.70
CA ASP A 81 1.21 -9.44 11.04
C ASP A 81 2.73 -9.49 11.22
N ALA A 82 3.30 -8.40 11.68
CA ALA A 82 4.74 -8.28 11.96
C ALA A 82 5.04 -8.26 13.48
N GLY A 83 4.01 -8.36 14.32
CA GLY A 83 4.16 -8.25 15.77
C GLY A 83 4.80 -6.93 16.17
N LYS A 84 5.69 -6.96 17.16
CA LYS A 84 6.43 -5.77 17.65
C LYS A 84 7.77 -5.54 16.96
N SER A 85 8.03 -6.23 15.87
CA SER A 85 9.26 -6.07 15.08
C SER A 85 9.24 -4.76 14.27
N THR A 86 10.40 -4.29 13.86
CA THR A 86 10.56 -3.20 12.87
C THR A 86 10.68 -3.73 11.44
N SER A 87 10.51 -5.03 11.25
CA SER A 87 10.56 -5.66 9.94
C SER A 87 9.75 -6.94 9.92
N VAL A 88 9.36 -7.32 8.72
CA VAL A 88 8.79 -8.64 8.42
C VAL A 88 9.43 -9.18 7.13
N ALA A 89 9.87 -10.43 7.18
CA ALA A 89 10.39 -11.13 6.01
C ALA A 89 9.38 -12.19 5.56
N ILE A 90 8.97 -12.11 4.32
CA ILE A 90 8.05 -13.08 3.71
C ILE A 90 8.80 -13.96 2.72
N SER A 91 8.53 -15.27 2.74
CA SER A 91 9.10 -16.20 1.77
C SER A 91 8.56 -15.93 0.37
N ALA A 92 9.27 -16.36 -0.66
CA ALA A 92 8.80 -16.27 -2.04
C ALA A 92 7.42 -16.94 -2.22
N LEU A 93 7.18 -18.06 -1.53
CA LEU A 93 5.88 -18.74 -1.56
C LEU A 93 4.77 -17.89 -0.91
N THR A 94 5.02 -17.31 0.26
CA THR A 94 4.06 -16.43 0.94
C THR A 94 3.76 -15.21 0.09
N ALA A 95 4.78 -14.62 -0.55
CA ALA A 95 4.61 -13.50 -1.47
C ALA A 95 3.75 -13.90 -2.68
N ASP A 96 4.00 -15.05 -3.29
CA ASP A 96 3.22 -15.54 -4.44
C ASP A 96 1.75 -15.76 -4.07
N GLN A 97 1.47 -16.37 -2.92
CA GLN A 97 0.11 -16.53 -2.40
C GLN A 97 -0.58 -15.19 -2.16
N SER A 98 0.13 -14.24 -1.54
CA SER A 98 -0.39 -12.89 -1.28
C SER A 98 -0.73 -12.17 -2.58
N PHE A 99 0.15 -12.22 -3.58
CA PHE A 99 -0.09 -11.58 -4.87
C PHE A 99 -1.20 -12.27 -5.67
N SER A 100 -1.36 -13.59 -5.49
CA SER A 100 -2.50 -14.33 -6.03
C SER A 100 -3.84 -13.86 -5.44
N GLN A 101 -3.89 -13.61 -4.13
CA GLN A 101 -5.08 -13.08 -3.46
C GLN A 101 -5.46 -11.69 -3.98
N LEU A 102 -4.48 -10.90 -4.39
CA LEU A 102 -4.68 -9.60 -5.02
C LEU A 102 -5.09 -9.69 -6.51
N GLY A 103 -5.32 -10.90 -7.02
CA GLY A 103 -5.78 -11.14 -8.40
C GLY A 103 -4.70 -11.12 -9.47
N ILE A 104 -3.42 -11.05 -9.09
CA ILE A 104 -2.31 -11.11 -10.04
C ILE A 104 -2.13 -12.57 -10.49
N LYS A 105 -2.14 -12.81 -11.80
CA LYS A 105 -2.01 -14.15 -12.37
C LYS A 105 -0.54 -14.61 -12.35
N ALA A 106 -0.32 -15.93 -12.39
CA ALA A 106 1.04 -16.51 -12.51
C ALA A 106 1.79 -15.95 -13.71
N GLY A 107 3.05 -15.57 -13.52
CA GLY A 107 3.90 -14.95 -14.53
C GLY A 107 3.58 -13.48 -14.86
N GLN A 108 2.51 -12.92 -14.31
CA GLN A 108 2.12 -11.53 -14.55
C GLN A 108 2.97 -10.57 -13.73
N GLU A 109 3.24 -9.40 -14.32
CA GLU A 109 3.81 -8.24 -13.63
C GLU A 109 2.69 -7.30 -13.18
N ALA A 110 2.90 -6.66 -12.02
CA ALA A 110 1.98 -5.66 -11.47
C ALA A 110 2.72 -4.65 -10.61
N VAL A 111 2.12 -3.47 -10.46
CA VAL A 111 2.53 -2.48 -9.45
C VAL A 111 1.63 -2.62 -8.25
N LEU A 112 2.23 -2.83 -7.09
CA LEU A 112 1.56 -2.89 -5.80
C LEU A 112 1.96 -1.70 -4.95
N TYR A 113 1.10 -1.37 -4.00
CA TYR A 113 1.38 -0.41 -2.94
C TYR A 113 1.59 -1.16 -1.63
N TRP A 114 2.44 -0.65 -0.77
CA TRP A 114 2.60 -1.17 0.56
C TRP A 114 2.79 -0.07 1.59
N THR A 115 2.37 -0.32 2.80
CA THR A 115 2.56 0.54 3.96
C THR A 115 2.53 -0.30 5.24
N VAL A 116 2.80 0.34 6.36
CA VAL A 116 2.72 -0.27 7.69
C VAL A 116 1.71 0.49 8.53
N LYS A 117 0.93 -0.24 9.30
CA LYS A 117 -0.09 0.31 10.20
C LYS A 117 0.09 -0.29 11.59
N GLU A 118 -0.12 0.51 12.63
CA GLU A 118 -0.16 0.02 14.00
C GLU A 118 -1.41 -0.82 14.25
N THR A 119 -1.26 -1.91 15.00
CA THR A 119 -2.36 -2.80 15.36
C THR A 119 -3.32 -2.09 16.32
N GLY A 120 -4.62 -2.18 16.06
CA GLY A 120 -5.66 -1.61 16.92
C GLY A 120 -5.85 -0.09 16.81
N ASN A 121 -5.00 0.62 16.07
CA ASN A 121 -5.13 2.06 15.84
C ASN A 121 -5.57 2.32 14.40
N ILE A 122 -6.77 2.89 14.23
CA ILE A 122 -7.34 3.14 12.91
C ILE A 122 -6.58 4.23 12.16
N THR A 123 -5.94 5.15 12.88
CA THR A 123 -5.32 6.35 12.31
C THR A 123 -3.79 6.27 12.22
N ALA A 124 -3.14 5.36 12.94
CA ALA A 124 -1.68 5.24 12.95
C ALA A 124 -1.19 4.34 11.82
N ALA A 125 -1.23 4.84 10.60
CA ALA A 125 -0.54 4.26 9.45
C ALA A 125 0.77 5.02 9.21
N ALA A 126 1.70 4.43 8.45
CA ALA A 126 2.88 5.16 7.99
C ALA A 126 2.49 6.44 7.25
N SER A 127 3.35 7.46 7.31
CA SER A 127 3.12 8.75 6.64
C SER A 127 3.08 8.64 5.13
N GLU A 128 3.59 7.55 4.58
CA GLU A 128 3.68 7.27 3.15
C GLU A 128 3.22 5.85 2.82
N ALA A 129 2.84 5.64 1.57
CA ALA A 129 2.76 4.34 0.94
C ALA A 129 3.76 4.30 -0.20
N ARG A 130 4.53 3.22 -0.31
CA ARG A 130 5.50 3.00 -1.37
C ARG A 130 4.97 2.04 -2.40
N THR A 131 5.50 2.14 -3.60
CA THR A 131 5.22 1.19 -4.68
C THR A 131 6.29 0.11 -4.74
N ILE A 132 5.88 -1.08 -5.16
CA ILE A 132 6.78 -2.16 -5.59
C ILE A 132 6.29 -2.69 -6.93
N ARG A 133 7.20 -3.04 -7.81
CA ARG A 133 6.90 -3.74 -9.05
C ARG A 133 7.17 -5.23 -8.83
N VAL A 134 6.13 -6.04 -8.93
CA VAL A 134 6.24 -7.47 -8.67
C VAL A 134 6.06 -8.25 -9.96
N LYS A 135 6.77 -9.40 -10.04
CA LYS A 135 6.56 -10.42 -11.05
C LYS A 135 6.30 -11.75 -10.36
N ARG A 136 5.10 -12.29 -10.56
CA ARG A 136 4.72 -13.57 -9.96
C ARG A 136 5.47 -14.75 -10.59
N MET A 137 5.58 -15.83 -9.83
CA MET A 137 6.13 -17.09 -10.34
C MET A 137 5.40 -17.53 -11.61
N THR A 138 6.14 -18.00 -12.59
CA THR A 138 5.62 -18.51 -13.88
C THR A 138 5.00 -19.89 -13.74
N SER A 139 5.47 -20.71 -12.78
CA SER A 139 4.96 -22.03 -12.47
C SER A 139 4.52 -22.09 -11.00
N LYS A 140 3.45 -22.83 -10.74
CA LYS A 140 3.15 -23.24 -9.35
C LYS A 140 4.33 -24.07 -8.84
N LEU A 141 4.85 -23.74 -7.65
CA LEU A 141 5.71 -24.66 -6.94
C LEU A 141 4.90 -25.95 -6.75
N VAL A 142 5.42 -27.05 -7.30
CA VAL A 142 4.83 -28.38 -7.09
C VAL A 142 4.98 -28.69 -5.61
N GLN A 143 3.87 -28.81 -4.90
CA GLN A 143 3.91 -29.18 -3.51
C GLN A 143 4.44 -30.65 -3.40
N PRO A 144 5.22 -30.99 -2.38
CA PRO A 144 5.75 -32.35 -2.23
C PRO A 144 4.69 -33.45 -2.27
N GLU A 145 3.47 -33.17 -1.88
CA GLU A 145 2.29 -34.08 -1.93
C GLU A 145 1.87 -34.45 -3.36
N ASP A 146 2.18 -33.63 -4.35
CA ASP A 146 1.90 -33.95 -5.76
C ASP A 146 2.88 -34.94 -6.36
N LEU A 147 4.05 -35.13 -5.72
CA LEU A 147 5.05 -36.09 -6.16
C LEU A 147 4.69 -37.54 -5.83
N THR A 148 3.75 -37.77 -4.90
CA THR A 148 3.30 -39.14 -4.52
C THR A 148 2.33 -39.75 -5.53
N LYS A 149 1.83 -39.00 -6.52
CA LYS A 149 0.92 -39.47 -7.56
C LYS A 149 1.59 -39.90 -8.87
N ILE A 150 2.92 -39.84 -8.93
CA ILE A 150 3.67 -40.37 -10.07
C ILE A 150 3.85 -41.87 -9.82
N SER A 151 2.83 -42.69 -10.17
CA SER A 151 2.96 -44.12 -10.30
C SER A 151 3.85 -44.43 -11.50
N LEU A 152 4.91 -45.15 -11.24
CA LEU A 152 5.73 -45.81 -12.26
C LEU A 152 4.94 -46.88 -12.96
#